data_cb56d64c0f9ddfe8fb9c971e31497ab0
#
_entry.id   cb56d64c0f9ddfe8fb9c971e31497ab0
#
_cell.length_a   1.000
_cell.length_b   1.000
_cell.length_c   1.000
_cell.angle_alpha   90.00
_cell.angle_beta   90.00
_cell.angle_gamma   90.00
#
_symmetry.space_group_name_H-M   'P 1'
#
loop_
_entity.id
_entity.type
_entity.pdbx_description
1 polymer ?
#
loop_
_entity_poly.entity_id
_entity_poly.type
_entity_poly.pdbx_seq_one_letter_code
_entity_poly.pdbx_strand_id
1 'polypeptide(L)'
;MNTNELQEQRLDFLLKGFEVDAGGYGNTEIPNNTSEKQKILRALMNVRMPKKMPEDVIKVQDEYLRGCIEEKGIVTLTDIPVMKDNLSVWQGDITRLKVDAIVNAANSQMLGCFIPLHTCIDNQIHTFSGIQLREECNNKMEKLREKYGRDYEQPTAIPMLTEGYNLPAKKVVHIVGPIVSGGLTSDLEKDLADCYTNTLDMCMENNLKSVAFCCISTGVFHFPNKRAAEIAVKTVGKWCEAHSYSLERVIFNVFKDEDKKYYEELLW
;
A
#
# COMPACT_ATOMS: atom_id res chain seq x y z
N MET A 1 11.02 -9.30 30.10
CA MET A 1 11.72 -8.57 29.02
C MET A 1 10.82 -7.42 28.64
N ASN A 2 11.32 -6.20 28.56
CA ASN A 2 10.53 -5.03 28.17
C ASN A 2 10.24 -5.13 26.66
N THR A 3 9.08 -4.65 26.20
CA THR A 3 8.67 -4.70 24.78
C THR A 3 9.73 -4.07 23.85
N ASN A 4 10.35 -2.98 24.28
CA ASN A 4 11.41 -2.31 23.53
C ASN A 4 12.68 -3.15 23.39
N GLU A 5 13.09 -3.87 24.44
CA GLU A 5 14.27 -4.77 24.40
C GLU A 5 14.03 -5.92 23.41
N LEU A 6 12.82 -6.45 23.36
CA LEU A 6 12.45 -7.52 22.45
C LEU A 6 12.43 -7.04 20.98
N GLN A 7 11.91 -5.85 20.73
CA GLN A 7 11.92 -5.23 19.39
C GLN A 7 13.36 -4.96 18.92
N GLU A 8 14.24 -4.54 19.79
CA GLU A 8 15.64 -4.31 19.45
C GLU A 8 16.39 -5.63 19.12
N GLN A 9 16.13 -6.70 19.88
CA GLN A 9 16.68 -8.03 19.57
C GLN A 9 16.18 -8.56 18.22
N ARG A 10 14.88 -8.38 17.91
CA ARG A 10 14.31 -8.73 16.61
C ARG A 10 14.99 -7.95 15.48
N LEU A 11 15.18 -6.64 15.66
CA LEU A 11 15.85 -5.79 14.70
C LEU A 11 17.28 -6.24 14.41
N ASP A 12 18.06 -6.55 15.45
CA ASP A 12 19.43 -7.04 15.31
C ASP A 12 19.50 -8.41 14.60
N PHE A 13 18.57 -9.30 14.91
CA PHE A 13 18.45 -10.59 14.22
C PHE A 13 18.12 -10.41 12.74
N LEU A 14 17.16 -9.54 12.42
CA LEU A 14 16.74 -9.27 11.05
C LEU A 14 17.84 -8.61 10.22
N LEU A 15 18.58 -7.66 10.79
CA LEU A 15 19.72 -7.04 10.10
C LEU A 15 20.73 -8.08 9.63
N LYS A 16 21.11 -9.02 10.50
CA LYS A 16 22.03 -10.12 10.14
C LYS A 16 21.43 -11.04 9.06
N GLY A 17 20.17 -11.42 9.22
CA GLY A 17 19.49 -12.28 8.25
C GLY A 17 19.37 -11.65 6.86
N PHE A 18 19.00 -10.38 6.80
CA PHE A 18 18.86 -9.65 5.52
C PHE A 18 20.22 -9.29 4.90
N GLU A 19 21.24 -9.05 5.69
CA GLU A 19 22.61 -8.86 5.20
C GLU A 19 23.13 -10.14 4.52
N VAL A 20 22.95 -11.30 5.16
CA VAL A 20 23.34 -12.60 4.57
C VAL A 20 22.53 -12.87 3.30
N ASP A 21 21.22 -12.60 3.30
CA ASP A 21 20.35 -12.74 2.14
C ASP A 21 20.79 -11.83 0.96
N ALA A 22 21.35 -10.66 1.25
CA ALA A 22 21.92 -9.75 0.26
C ALA A 22 23.30 -10.15 -0.29
N GLY A 23 23.86 -11.27 0.18
CA GLY A 23 25.17 -11.78 -0.22
C GLY A 23 26.33 -11.30 0.66
N GLY A 24 26.05 -10.67 1.80
CA GLY A 24 27.02 -10.34 2.82
C GLY A 24 27.41 -11.55 3.67
N TYR A 25 28.43 -11.38 4.53
CA TYR A 25 28.93 -12.44 5.39
C TYR A 25 28.36 -12.41 6.82
N GLY A 26 27.38 -11.54 7.09
CA GLY A 26 26.83 -11.34 8.43
C GLY A 26 27.80 -10.70 9.44
N ASN A 27 28.86 -10.11 8.94
CA ASN A 27 29.93 -9.52 9.74
C ASN A 27 29.97 -7.98 9.69
N THR A 28 28.99 -7.37 9.02
CA THR A 28 28.90 -5.90 8.98
C THR A 28 28.65 -5.38 10.40
N GLU A 29 29.38 -4.36 10.78
CA GLU A 29 29.22 -3.72 12.07
C GLU A 29 27.83 -3.06 12.14
N ILE A 30 26.97 -3.60 13.01
CA ILE A 30 25.61 -3.07 13.20
C ILE A 30 25.73 -1.78 14.03
N PRO A 31 25.15 -0.66 13.56
CA PRO A 31 25.16 0.58 14.34
C PRO A 31 24.54 0.40 15.72
N ASN A 32 24.97 1.19 16.70
CA ASN A 32 24.35 1.18 18.02
C ASN A 32 23.01 1.96 18.06
N ASN A 33 22.76 2.80 17.08
CA ASN A 33 21.58 3.66 17.02
C ASN A 33 20.39 2.92 16.39
N THR A 34 19.30 2.75 17.14
CA THR A 34 18.08 2.05 16.71
C THR A 34 17.47 2.64 15.44
N SER A 35 17.44 3.98 15.29
CA SER A 35 16.92 4.63 14.08
C SER A 35 17.76 4.32 12.83
N GLU A 36 19.07 4.21 12.97
CA GLU A 36 19.96 3.81 11.88
C GLU A 36 19.76 2.34 11.52
N LYS A 37 19.65 1.45 12.51
CA LYS A 37 19.29 0.05 12.31
C LYS A 37 18.00 -0.11 11.53
N GLN A 38 16.96 0.62 11.90
CA GLN A 38 15.65 0.60 11.23
C GLN A 38 15.75 1.04 9.76
N LYS A 39 16.52 2.10 9.48
CA LYS A 39 16.76 2.56 8.11
C LYS A 39 17.51 1.52 7.28
N ILE A 40 18.53 0.88 7.83
CA ILE A 40 19.30 -0.17 7.14
C ILE A 40 18.40 -1.36 6.83
N LEU A 41 17.65 -1.87 7.82
CA LEU A 41 16.71 -2.98 7.59
C LEU A 41 15.71 -2.62 6.50
N ARG A 42 15.09 -1.44 6.57
CA ARG A 42 14.15 -0.98 5.55
C ARG A 42 14.81 -0.90 4.17
N ALA A 43 16.02 -0.36 4.06
CA ALA A 43 16.75 -0.27 2.79
C ALA A 43 17.01 -1.67 2.20
N LEU A 44 17.46 -2.63 3.02
CA LEU A 44 17.65 -4.02 2.61
C LEU A 44 16.34 -4.67 2.12
N MET A 45 15.25 -4.49 2.85
CA MET A 45 13.92 -4.96 2.43
C MET A 45 13.47 -4.32 1.11
N ASN A 46 13.72 -3.02 0.92
CA ASN A 46 13.29 -2.30 -0.29
C ASN A 46 13.99 -2.81 -1.56
N VAL A 47 15.30 -3.07 -1.51
CA VAL A 47 16.06 -3.53 -2.69
C VAL A 47 15.98 -5.04 -2.93
N ARG A 48 15.42 -5.77 -1.98
CA ARG A 48 15.36 -7.23 -2.07
C ARG A 48 14.47 -7.71 -3.20
N MET A 49 15.04 -8.52 -4.10
CA MET A 49 14.26 -9.20 -5.13
C MET A 49 13.40 -10.32 -4.54
N PRO A 50 12.25 -10.67 -5.18
CA PRO A 50 11.42 -11.79 -4.74
C PRO A 50 12.21 -13.09 -4.74
N LYS A 51 12.38 -13.70 -3.59
CA LYS A 51 13.01 -15.02 -3.41
C LYS A 51 12.64 -15.57 -2.03
N LYS A 52 12.79 -16.88 -1.86
CA LYS A 52 12.53 -17.53 -0.57
C LYS A 52 13.45 -16.98 0.52
N MET A 53 12.93 -16.92 1.73
CA MET A 53 13.63 -16.54 2.96
C MET A 53 13.45 -17.66 3.98
N PRO A 54 14.43 -17.94 4.86
CA PRO A 54 14.26 -18.89 5.96
C PRO A 54 13.04 -18.54 6.83
N GLU A 55 12.30 -19.56 7.25
CA GLU A 55 11.04 -19.38 7.98
C GLU A 55 11.21 -18.68 9.33
N ASP A 56 12.34 -18.90 10.01
CA ASP A 56 12.67 -18.22 11.26
C ASP A 56 12.86 -16.71 11.06
N VAL A 57 13.49 -16.29 9.95
CA VAL A 57 13.63 -14.87 9.60
C VAL A 57 12.27 -14.26 9.29
N ILE A 58 11.41 -14.95 8.52
CA ILE A 58 10.05 -14.50 8.23
C ILE A 58 9.24 -14.32 9.52
N LYS A 59 9.31 -15.31 10.43
CA LYS A 59 8.60 -15.24 11.71
C LYS A 59 9.03 -14.02 12.54
N VAL A 60 10.34 -13.81 12.67
CA VAL A 60 10.85 -12.65 13.42
C VAL A 60 10.51 -11.34 12.73
N GLN A 61 10.55 -11.28 11.38
CA GLN A 61 10.09 -10.11 10.63
C GLN A 61 8.62 -9.79 10.92
N ASP A 62 7.76 -10.80 10.91
CA ASP A 62 6.33 -10.61 11.12
C ASP A 62 6.06 -10.07 12.52
N GLU A 63 6.71 -10.63 13.54
CA GLU A 63 6.60 -10.13 14.90
C GLU A 63 7.14 -8.69 15.04
N TYR A 64 8.25 -8.38 14.38
CA TYR A 64 8.85 -7.05 14.39
C TYR A 64 7.96 -6.01 13.72
N LEU A 65 7.46 -6.29 12.51
CA LEU A 65 6.64 -5.35 11.74
C LEU A 65 5.29 -5.08 12.42
N ARG A 66 4.66 -6.11 12.99
CA ARG A 66 3.43 -5.93 13.79
C ARG A 66 3.67 -5.04 15.01
N GLY A 67 4.77 -5.27 15.72
CA GLY A 67 5.17 -4.39 16.83
C GLY A 67 5.38 -2.94 16.38
N CYS A 68 6.04 -2.70 15.26
CA CYS A 68 6.20 -1.35 14.70
C CYS A 68 4.86 -0.67 14.37
N ILE A 69 3.88 -1.41 13.88
CA ILE A 69 2.55 -0.89 13.56
C ILE A 69 1.76 -0.60 14.85
N GLU A 70 1.84 -1.48 15.84
CA GLU A 70 1.22 -1.27 17.16
C GLU A 70 1.78 -0.04 17.85
N GLU A 71 3.09 0.19 17.80
CA GLU A 71 3.75 1.39 18.33
C GLU A 71 3.27 2.69 17.63
N LYS A 72 3.04 2.64 16.32
CA LYS A 72 2.45 3.76 15.56
C LYS A 72 0.98 4.00 15.91
N GLY A 73 0.30 3.03 16.50
CA GLY A 73 -1.12 3.02 16.80
C GLY A 73 -1.98 2.63 15.60
N ILE A 74 -2.78 1.58 15.78
CA ILE A 74 -3.75 1.10 14.77
C ILE A 74 -4.97 2.02 14.80
N VAL A 75 -5.50 2.33 13.61
CA VAL A 75 -6.69 3.16 13.42
C VAL A 75 -7.82 2.28 12.89
N THR A 76 -8.95 2.28 13.56
CA THR A 76 -10.13 1.48 13.23
C THR A 76 -11.21 2.34 12.56
N LEU A 77 -12.24 1.71 12.01
CA LEU A 77 -13.37 2.42 11.41
C LEU A 77 -14.11 3.33 12.40
N THR A 78 -14.07 2.98 13.69
CA THR A 78 -14.70 3.79 14.75
C THR A 78 -13.94 5.06 15.08
N ASP A 79 -12.67 5.12 14.72
CA ASP A 79 -11.81 6.30 14.94
C ASP A 79 -11.95 7.31 13.80
N ILE A 80 -12.64 6.94 12.70
CA ILE A 80 -12.78 7.75 11.49
C ILE A 80 -14.24 8.16 11.31
N PRO A 81 -14.57 9.45 11.39
CA PRO A 81 -15.94 9.91 11.22
C PRO A 81 -16.44 9.65 9.78
N VAL A 82 -17.71 9.33 9.68
CA VAL A 82 -18.43 9.33 8.39
C VAL A 82 -18.74 10.78 8.04
N MET A 83 -18.46 11.19 6.82
CA MET A 83 -18.74 12.55 6.35
C MET A 83 -20.05 12.61 5.55
N LYS A 84 -20.21 11.66 4.61
CA LYS A 84 -21.40 11.59 3.77
C LYS A 84 -21.70 10.15 3.41
N ASP A 85 -22.91 9.69 3.66
CA ASP A 85 -23.36 8.32 3.40
C ASP A 85 -22.42 7.28 4.05
N ASN A 86 -21.64 6.54 3.27
CA ASN A 86 -20.62 5.60 3.74
C ASN A 86 -19.18 6.10 3.44
N LEU A 87 -19.01 7.37 3.07
CA LEU A 87 -17.73 7.97 2.70
C LEU A 87 -17.09 8.70 3.87
N SER A 88 -15.79 8.58 3.95
CA SER A 88 -14.94 9.23 4.98
C SER A 88 -13.68 9.81 4.36
N VAL A 89 -13.11 10.82 5.00
CA VAL A 89 -11.75 11.30 4.75
C VAL A 89 -10.92 11.04 6.00
N TRP A 90 -9.73 10.50 5.82
CA TRP A 90 -8.79 10.32 6.92
C TRP A 90 -7.38 10.71 6.49
N GLN A 91 -6.73 11.55 7.29
CA GLN A 91 -5.36 12.01 7.04
C GLN A 91 -4.38 11.23 7.90
N GLY A 92 -3.49 10.50 7.26
CA GLY A 92 -2.45 9.75 7.96
C GLY A 92 -1.81 8.64 7.15
N ASP A 93 -1.06 7.79 7.84
CA ASP A 93 -0.34 6.64 7.28
C ASP A 93 -1.30 5.46 7.04
N ILE A 94 -1.64 5.19 5.79
CA ILE A 94 -2.58 4.14 5.36
C ILE A 94 -2.23 2.75 5.92
N THR A 95 -0.94 2.51 6.21
CA THR A 95 -0.47 1.22 6.76
C THR A 95 -0.96 0.96 8.19
N ARG A 96 -1.56 1.95 8.84
CA ARG A 96 -2.15 1.85 10.19
C ARG A 96 -3.63 1.49 10.18
N LEU A 97 -4.28 1.50 9.02
CA LEU A 97 -5.72 1.33 8.92
C LEU A 97 -6.15 -0.13 9.06
N LYS A 98 -7.01 -0.42 10.03
CA LYS A 98 -7.67 -1.72 10.21
C LYS A 98 -8.97 -1.75 9.43
N VAL A 99 -8.87 -2.10 8.15
CA VAL A 99 -9.95 -2.19 7.17
C VAL A 99 -9.85 -3.52 6.40
N ASP A 100 -10.85 -3.84 5.58
CA ASP A 100 -10.75 -5.06 4.78
C ASP A 100 -9.72 -4.92 3.66
N ALA A 101 -9.62 -3.75 3.01
CA ALA A 101 -8.60 -3.50 2.00
C ALA A 101 -8.03 -2.08 2.08
N ILE A 102 -6.74 -1.95 1.78
CA ILE A 102 -6.12 -0.68 1.41
C ILE A 102 -5.69 -0.72 -0.06
N VAL A 103 -5.66 0.44 -0.71
CA VAL A 103 -5.27 0.57 -2.11
C VAL A 103 -3.83 1.04 -2.20
N ASN A 104 -3.03 0.31 -2.96
CA ASN A 104 -1.66 0.64 -3.31
C ASN A 104 -1.60 1.22 -4.73
N ALA A 105 -1.12 2.45 -4.86
CA ALA A 105 -0.78 3.03 -6.17
C ALA A 105 0.56 2.43 -6.64
N ALA A 106 0.47 1.34 -7.39
CA ALA A 106 1.58 0.53 -7.85
C ALA A 106 2.15 1.01 -9.21
N ASN A 107 3.32 0.50 -9.55
CA ASN A 107 3.85 0.56 -10.91
C ASN A 107 3.41 -0.69 -11.71
N SER A 108 3.60 -0.67 -13.04
CA SER A 108 3.18 -1.75 -13.95
C SER A 108 3.87 -3.10 -13.71
N GLN A 109 5.03 -3.11 -13.03
CA GLN A 109 5.71 -4.35 -12.65
C GLN A 109 5.06 -5.04 -11.45
N MET A 110 4.26 -4.32 -10.66
CA MET A 110 3.58 -4.80 -9.43
C MET A 110 4.52 -5.29 -8.31
N LEU A 111 5.83 -5.07 -8.43
CA LEU A 111 6.82 -5.60 -7.48
C LEU A 111 7.20 -4.61 -6.37
N GLY A 112 6.50 -3.50 -6.26
CA GLY A 112 6.81 -2.45 -5.31
C GLY A 112 7.93 -1.51 -5.79
N CYS A 113 8.25 -0.52 -4.97
CA CYS A 113 9.32 0.42 -5.23
C CYS A 113 10.63 -0.09 -4.65
N PHE A 114 11.66 -0.23 -5.51
CA PHE A 114 12.99 -0.70 -5.12
C PHE A 114 13.94 0.41 -4.69
N ILE A 115 13.52 1.68 -4.69
CA ILE A 115 14.37 2.79 -4.24
C ILE A 115 14.49 2.74 -2.71
N PRO A 116 15.71 2.58 -2.15
CA PRO A 116 15.90 2.52 -0.71
C PRO A 116 15.31 3.74 0.00
N LEU A 117 14.56 3.52 1.07
CA LEU A 117 13.98 4.55 1.94
C LEU A 117 13.04 5.54 1.21
N HIS A 118 12.58 5.22 0.01
CA HIS A 118 11.65 6.09 -0.71
C HIS A 118 10.34 6.26 0.07
N THR A 119 9.76 7.46 0.00
CA THR A 119 8.57 7.82 0.80
C THR A 119 7.24 7.60 0.07
N CYS A 120 7.25 7.03 -1.15
CA CYS A 120 6.01 6.73 -1.85
C CYS A 120 5.19 5.65 -1.13
N ILE A 121 3.88 5.66 -1.41
CA ILE A 121 2.93 4.74 -0.80
C ILE A 121 3.28 3.27 -1.07
N ASP A 122 3.73 2.96 -2.29
CA ASP A 122 4.12 1.63 -2.73
C ASP A 122 5.29 1.08 -1.89
N ASN A 123 6.33 1.90 -1.64
CA ASN A 123 7.43 1.54 -0.76
C ASN A 123 6.97 1.31 0.69
N GLN A 124 6.09 2.17 1.22
CA GLN A 124 5.59 2.05 2.58
C GLN A 124 4.76 0.77 2.77
N ILE A 125 3.82 0.50 1.86
CA ILE A 125 2.96 -0.68 1.94
C ILE A 125 3.81 -1.95 1.85
N HIS A 126 4.74 -2.05 0.89
CA HIS A 126 5.63 -3.20 0.78
C HIS A 126 6.55 -3.37 1.98
N THR A 127 7.02 -2.28 2.59
CA THR A 127 7.84 -2.33 3.82
C THR A 127 7.05 -2.92 4.98
N PHE A 128 5.87 -2.36 5.29
CA PHE A 128 5.12 -2.74 6.49
C PHE A 128 4.30 -4.02 6.33
N SER A 129 3.97 -4.40 5.11
CA SER A 129 3.41 -5.72 4.83
C SER A 129 4.44 -6.85 5.03
N GLY A 130 5.70 -6.59 4.75
CA GLY A 130 6.79 -7.57 4.77
C GLY A 130 7.13 -8.12 3.38
N ILE A 131 8.23 -8.86 3.30
CA ILE A 131 8.77 -9.36 2.03
C ILE A 131 7.84 -10.34 1.30
N GLN A 132 6.92 -10.98 2.02
CA GLN A 132 5.94 -11.90 1.47
C GLN A 132 5.02 -11.24 0.45
N LEU A 133 4.68 -9.95 0.64
CA LEU A 133 3.85 -9.21 -0.30
C LEU A 133 4.48 -9.16 -1.70
N ARG A 134 5.77 -8.82 -1.78
CA ARG A 134 6.48 -8.78 -3.07
C ARG A 134 6.58 -10.15 -3.70
N GLU A 135 6.77 -11.21 -2.91
CA GLU A 135 6.79 -12.58 -3.40
C GLU A 135 5.43 -13.00 -3.96
N GLU A 136 4.32 -12.68 -3.29
CA GLU A 136 2.97 -12.93 -3.80
C GLU A 136 2.71 -12.17 -5.09
N CYS A 137 3.05 -10.88 -5.14
CA CYS A 137 2.93 -10.06 -6.35
C CYS A 137 3.71 -10.70 -7.52
N ASN A 138 4.97 -11.09 -7.28
CA ASN A 138 5.78 -11.75 -8.29
C ASN A 138 5.14 -13.05 -8.80
N ASN A 139 4.67 -13.90 -7.90
CA ASN A 139 4.04 -15.16 -8.27
C ASN A 139 2.77 -14.95 -9.12
N LYS A 140 2.01 -13.89 -8.85
CA LYS A 140 0.85 -13.51 -9.67
C LYS A 140 1.28 -12.96 -11.03
N MET A 141 2.30 -12.10 -11.07
CA MET A 141 2.84 -11.55 -12.32
C MET A 141 3.47 -12.61 -13.20
N GLU A 142 4.20 -13.59 -12.63
CA GLU A 142 4.74 -14.71 -13.41
C GLU A 142 3.63 -15.52 -14.11
N LYS A 143 2.52 -15.82 -13.42
CA LYS A 143 1.36 -16.47 -14.04
C LYS A 143 0.74 -15.64 -15.18
N LEU A 144 0.72 -14.32 -15.04
CA LEU A 144 0.23 -13.43 -16.10
C LEU A 144 1.22 -13.40 -17.28
N ARG A 145 2.53 -13.39 -17.01
CA ARG A 145 3.58 -13.48 -18.04
C ARG A 145 3.57 -14.84 -18.78
N GLU A 146 3.28 -15.92 -18.09
CA GLU A 146 3.08 -17.22 -18.72
C GLU A 146 1.89 -17.21 -19.70
N LYS A 147 0.82 -16.49 -19.34
CA LYS A 147 -0.41 -16.42 -20.13
C LYS A 147 -0.35 -15.43 -21.30
N TYR A 148 0.26 -14.26 -21.07
CA TYR A 148 0.20 -13.13 -22.01
C TYR A 148 1.54 -12.79 -22.68
N GLY A 149 2.63 -13.44 -22.28
CA GLY A 149 3.97 -13.21 -22.80
C GLY A 149 4.92 -12.59 -21.75
N ARG A 150 6.21 -12.81 -21.93
CA ARG A 150 7.26 -12.43 -20.95
C ARG A 150 7.33 -10.92 -20.66
N ASP A 151 6.96 -10.11 -21.62
CA ASP A 151 6.98 -8.65 -21.55
C ASP A 151 5.68 -8.07 -20.95
N TYR A 152 4.81 -8.94 -20.41
CA TYR A 152 3.57 -8.49 -19.81
C TYR A 152 3.84 -7.56 -18.61
N GLU A 153 3.21 -6.41 -18.65
CA GLU A 153 3.10 -5.47 -17.55
C GLU A 153 1.61 -5.29 -17.19
N GLN A 154 1.34 -5.02 -15.92
CA GLN A 154 -0.03 -4.78 -15.49
C GLN A 154 -0.57 -3.49 -16.11
N PRO A 155 -1.69 -3.55 -16.84
CA PRO A 155 -2.28 -2.37 -17.47
C PRO A 155 -2.83 -1.38 -16.43
N THR A 156 -2.92 -0.11 -16.85
CA THR A 156 -3.62 0.92 -16.09
C THR A 156 -5.06 0.50 -15.78
N ALA A 157 -5.52 0.81 -14.58
CA ALA A 157 -6.86 0.53 -14.07
C ALA A 157 -7.25 -0.95 -13.95
N ILE A 158 -6.33 -1.89 -14.10
CA ILE A 158 -6.59 -3.31 -13.83
C ILE A 158 -6.04 -3.67 -12.43
N PRO A 159 -6.90 -3.91 -11.44
CA PRO A 159 -6.45 -4.16 -10.07
C PRO A 159 -5.89 -5.59 -9.89
N MET A 160 -4.98 -5.74 -8.92
CA MET A 160 -4.49 -7.03 -8.44
C MET A 160 -4.67 -7.11 -6.92
N LEU A 161 -5.33 -8.14 -6.42
CA LEU A 161 -5.58 -8.36 -5.00
C LEU A 161 -4.51 -9.27 -4.39
N THR A 162 -4.02 -8.91 -3.20
CA THR A 162 -3.08 -9.71 -2.39
C THR A 162 -3.51 -9.74 -0.92
N GLU A 163 -2.83 -10.58 -0.13
CA GLU A 163 -2.93 -10.53 1.33
C GLU A 163 -2.29 -9.25 1.89
N GLY A 164 -2.74 -8.82 3.08
CA GLY A 164 -2.14 -7.68 3.79
C GLY A 164 -0.92 -8.05 4.63
N TYR A 165 -0.74 -9.35 4.92
CA TYR A 165 0.32 -9.92 5.76
C TYR A 165 0.42 -9.26 7.15
N ASN A 166 1.44 -8.41 7.38
CA ASN A 166 1.65 -7.77 8.68
C ASN A 166 0.89 -6.45 8.85
N LEU A 167 0.18 -6.00 7.83
CA LEU A 167 -0.68 -4.81 7.92
C LEU A 167 -1.93 -5.12 8.75
N PRO A 168 -2.53 -4.11 9.42
CA PRO A 168 -3.86 -4.25 10.04
C PRO A 168 -4.96 -4.48 9.00
N ALA A 169 -4.77 -4.03 7.76
CA ALA A 169 -5.65 -4.30 6.63
C ALA A 169 -5.53 -5.76 6.19
N LYS A 170 -6.67 -6.42 5.91
CA LYS A 170 -6.68 -7.83 5.51
C LYS A 170 -6.08 -8.06 4.13
N LYS A 171 -6.33 -7.14 3.20
CA LYS A 171 -5.94 -7.22 1.79
C LYS A 171 -5.29 -5.93 1.31
N VAL A 172 -4.53 -6.05 0.23
CA VAL A 172 -4.03 -4.90 -0.54
C VAL A 172 -4.54 -5.03 -1.97
N VAL A 173 -5.18 -3.99 -2.47
CA VAL A 173 -5.53 -3.84 -3.89
C VAL A 173 -4.46 -2.99 -4.56
N HIS A 174 -3.67 -3.60 -5.42
CA HIS A 174 -2.66 -2.89 -6.20
C HIS A 174 -3.29 -2.39 -7.50
N ILE A 175 -3.11 -1.11 -7.82
CA ILE A 175 -3.66 -0.49 -9.02
C ILE A 175 -2.61 0.41 -9.68
N VAL A 176 -2.45 0.28 -10.99
CA VAL A 176 -1.63 1.20 -11.78
C VAL A 176 -2.52 2.36 -12.22
N GLY A 177 -2.21 3.55 -11.73
CA GLY A 177 -2.91 4.75 -12.13
C GLY A 177 -2.34 5.36 -13.41
N PRO A 178 -3.06 6.30 -14.06
CA PRO A 178 -2.58 7.00 -15.24
C PRO A 178 -1.40 7.92 -14.92
N ILE A 179 -0.45 8.03 -15.88
CA ILE A 179 0.72 8.91 -15.81
C ILE A 179 0.45 10.15 -16.67
N VAL A 180 0.54 11.34 -16.08
CA VAL A 180 0.39 12.61 -16.79
C VAL A 180 1.78 13.12 -17.21
N SER A 181 2.08 12.96 -18.50
CA SER A 181 3.36 13.39 -19.11
C SER A 181 3.13 14.44 -20.20
N GLY A 182 2.47 15.52 -19.90
CA GLY A 182 2.12 16.55 -20.88
C GLY A 182 0.96 17.39 -20.39
N GLY A 183 -0.20 17.22 -20.95
CA GLY A 183 -1.45 17.81 -20.46
C GLY A 183 -2.41 16.74 -19.96
N LEU A 184 -3.33 17.12 -19.11
CA LEU A 184 -4.42 16.25 -18.71
C LEU A 184 -5.41 16.07 -19.87
N THR A 185 -5.78 14.82 -20.17
CA THR A 185 -6.74 14.47 -21.24
C THR A 185 -7.96 13.77 -20.66
N SER A 186 -9.04 13.72 -21.43
CA SER A 186 -10.26 12.97 -21.08
C SER A 186 -9.99 11.48 -20.87
N ASP A 187 -9.05 10.90 -21.61
CA ASP A 187 -8.71 9.48 -21.47
C ASP A 187 -7.98 9.21 -20.15
N LEU A 188 -7.04 10.09 -19.74
CA LEU A 188 -6.39 9.99 -18.44
C LEU A 188 -7.38 10.20 -17.28
N GLU A 189 -8.38 11.08 -17.44
CA GLU A 189 -9.44 11.24 -16.45
C GLU A 189 -10.33 9.99 -16.36
N LYS A 190 -10.65 9.39 -17.50
CA LYS A 190 -11.39 8.13 -17.57
C LYS A 190 -10.59 7.00 -16.92
N ASP A 191 -9.30 6.85 -17.23
CA ASP A 191 -8.42 5.85 -16.64
C ASP A 191 -8.37 5.98 -15.11
N LEU A 192 -8.32 7.21 -14.60
CA LEU A 192 -8.38 7.43 -13.15
C LEU A 192 -9.75 7.03 -12.56
N ALA A 193 -10.85 7.34 -13.23
CA ALA A 193 -12.18 6.90 -12.79
C ALA A 193 -12.29 5.37 -12.82
N ASP A 194 -11.77 4.72 -13.86
CA ASP A 194 -11.74 3.26 -13.98
C ASP A 194 -10.89 2.61 -12.87
N CYS A 195 -9.80 3.26 -12.39
CA CYS A 195 -9.07 2.79 -11.23
C CYS A 195 -9.96 2.65 -9.99
N TYR A 196 -10.80 3.64 -9.71
CA TYR A 196 -11.74 3.59 -8.58
C TYR A 196 -12.82 2.56 -8.78
N THR A 197 -13.47 2.55 -9.95
CA THR A 197 -14.56 1.63 -10.28
C THR A 197 -14.09 0.18 -10.17
N ASN A 198 -13.02 -0.18 -10.87
CA ASN A 198 -12.54 -1.56 -10.94
C ASN A 198 -12.00 -2.05 -9.57
N THR A 199 -11.47 -1.14 -8.75
CA THR A 199 -11.08 -1.47 -7.37
C THR A 199 -12.30 -1.77 -6.50
N LEU A 200 -13.37 -0.98 -6.62
CA LEU A 200 -14.61 -1.20 -5.87
C LEU A 200 -15.31 -2.49 -6.31
N ASP A 201 -15.34 -2.78 -7.61
CA ASP A 201 -15.86 -4.03 -8.15
C ASP A 201 -15.09 -5.23 -7.59
N MET A 202 -13.76 -5.17 -7.58
CA MET A 202 -12.91 -6.20 -6.97
C MET A 202 -13.19 -6.37 -5.47
N CYS A 203 -13.40 -5.29 -4.74
CA CYS A 203 -13.77 -5.37 -3.32
C CYS A 203 -15.11 -6.08 -3.14
N MET A 204 -16.11 -5.73 -3.94
CA MET A 204 -17.44 -6.33 -3.89
C MET A 204 -17.39 -7.83 -4.23
N GLU A 205 -16.71 -8.21 -5.31
CA GLU A 205 -16.53 -9.60 -5.75
C GLU A 205 -15.82 -10.48 -4.70
N ASN A 206 -14.94 -9.87 -3.89
CA ASN A 206 -14.21 -10.55 -2.82
C ASN A 206 -14.85 -10.38 -1.43
N ASN A 207 -16.10 -9.90 -1.36
CA ASN A 207 -16.84 -9.67 -0.11
C ASN A 207 -16.12 -8.77 0.91
N LEU A 208 -15.29 -7.85 0.44
CA LEU A 208 -14.66 -6.84 1.28
C LEU A 208 -15.66 -5.71 1.55
N LYS A 209 -15.80 -5.29 2.81
CA LYS A 209 -16.82 -4.33 3.25
C LYS A 209 -16.27 -2.94 3.49
N SER A 210 -14.97 -2.82 3.66
CA SER A 210 -14.30 -1.54 3.88
C SER A 210 -13.03 -1.42 3.06
N VAL A 211 -12.85 -0.26 2.42
CA VAL A 211 -11.67 0.02 1.59
C VAL A 211 -11.16 1.44 1.82
N ALA A 212 -9.83 1.59 1.89
CA ALA A 212 -9.18 2.89 1.97
C ALA A 212 -8.34 3.14 0.71
N PHE A 213 -8.69 4.18 -0.02
CA PHE A 213 -7.97 4.65 -1.20
C PHE A 213 -6.88 5.65 -0.82
N CYS A 214 -5.67 5.48 -1.33
CA CYS A 214 -4.70 6.58 -1.40
C CYS A 214 -5.05 7.55 -2.53
N CYS A 215 -4.38 8.71 -2.61
CA CYS A 215 -4.52 9.66 -3.70
C CYS A 215 -3.85 9.12 -4.98
N ILE A 216 -4.55 8.29 -5.75
CA ILE A 216 -4.03 7.60 -6.94
C ILE A 216 -3.48 8.62 -7.94
N SER A 217 -2.28 8.36 -8.47
CA SER A 217 -1.57 9.14 -9.51
C SER A 217 -1.11 10.56 -9.11
N THR A 218 -1.43 11.08 -7.92
CA THR A 218 -1.10 12.48 -7.54
C THR A 218 0.35 12.68 -7.06
N GLY A 219 1.12 11.61 -6.90
CA GLY A 219 2.54 11.65 -6.56
C GLY A 219 3.42 11.74 -7.81
N VAL A 220 4.26 10.73 -8.02
CA VAL A 220 5.22 10.66 -9.13
C VAL A 220 4.57 10.55 -10.52
N PHE A 221 3.27 10.32 -10.61
CA PHE A 221 2.51 10.27 -11.86
C PHE A 221 1.89 11.62 -12.24
N HIS A 222 2.06 12.65 -11.40
CA HIS A 222 1.76 14.05 -11.68
C HIS A 222 0.32 14.38 -12.06
N PHE A 223 -0.66 13.56 -11.68
CA PHE A 223 -2.08 13.91 -11.88
C PHE A 223 -2.43 15.08 -10.96
N PRO A 224 -3.12 16.15 -11.47
CA PRO A 224 -3.47 17.33 -10.66
C PRO A 224 -4.34 16.95 -9.45
N ASN A 225 -3.89 17.23 -8.24
CA ASN A 225 -4.50 16.77 -6.98
C ASN A 225 -5.97 17.12 -6.85
N LYS A 226 -6.34 18.38 -7.11
CA LYS A 226 -7.74 18.82 -7.03
C LYS A 226 -8.63 18.05 -8.02
N ARG A 227 -8.17 17.91 -9.26
CA ARG A 227 -8.92 17.18 -10.28
C ARG A 227 -9.04 15.70 -9.98
N ALA A 228 -7.99 15.11 -9.43
CA ALA A 228 -8.01 13.72 -8.96
C ALA A 228 -9.06 13.51 -7.85
N ALA A 229 -9.14 14.43 -6.89
CA ALA A 229 -10.13 14.37 -5.82
C ALA A 229 -11.58 14.49 -6.35
N GLU A 230 -11.83 15.41 -7.31
CA GLU A 230 -13.14 15.56 -7.97
C GLU A 230 -13.57 14.26 -8.66
N ILE A 231 -12.66 13.63 -9.42
CA ILE A 231 -12.92 12.35 -10.10
C ILE A 231 -13.17 11.24 -9.09
N ALA A 232 -12.33 11.14 -8.05
CA ALA A 232 -12.45 10.13 -7.01
C ALA A 232 -13.81 10.19 -6.31
N VAL A 233 -14.18 11.34 -5.75
CA VAL A 233 -15.42 11.51 -5.00
C VAL A 233 -16.64 11.27 -5.89
N LYS A 234 -16.63 11.82 -7.11
CA LYS A 234 -17.73 11.63 -8.07
C LYS A 234 -17.90 10.17 -8.48
N THR A 235 -16.80 9.48 -8.77
CA THR A 235 -16.83 8.09 -9.24
C THR A 235 -17.26 7.16 -8.12
N VAL A 236 -16.64 7.27 -6.94
CA VAL A 236 -16.96 6.44 -5.78
C VAL A 236 -18.41 6.67 -5.32
N GLY A 237 -18.87 7.93 -5.24
CA GLY A 237 -20.24 8.24 -4.86
C GLY A 237 -21.27 7.59 -5.80
N LYS A 238 -21.10 7.74 -7.12
CA LYS A 238 -21.97 7.11 -8.12
C LYS A 238 -21.93 5.58 -8.03
N TRP A 239 -20.76 4.99 -7.82
CA TRP A 239 -20.63 3.55 -7.67
C TRP A 239 -21.37 3.05 -6.43
N CYS A 240 -21.22 3.72 -5.29
CA CYS A 240 -21.90 3.35 -4.05
C CYS A 240 -23.42 3.41 -4.20
N GLU A 241 -23.96 4.47 -4.81
CA GLU A 241 -25.38 4.61 -5.10
C GLU A 241 -25.89 3.46 -6.00
N ALA A 242 -25.18 3.19 -7.11
CA ALA A 242 -25.55 2.15 -8.07
C ALA A 242 -25.53 0.72 -7.47
N HIS A 243 -24.69 0.48 -6.48
CA HIS A 243 -24.55 -0.83 -5.83
C HIS A 243 -25.20 -0.90 -4.44
N SER A 244 -26.18 -0.02 -4.17
CA SER A 244 -26.96 0.00 -2.93
C SER A 244 -26.08 -0.03 -1.65
N TYR A 245 -24.96 0.69 -1.71
CA TYR A 245 -24.01 0.78 -0.61
C TYR A 245 -23.53 -0.61 -0.11
N SER A 246 -23.19 -1.49 -1.07
CA SER A 246 -22.70 -2.85 -0.78
C SER A 246 -21.43 -2.90 0.08
N LEU A 247 -20.64 -1.82 0.09
CA LEU A 247 -19.55 -1.56 1.02
C LEU A 247 -20.06 -0.75 2.23
N GLU A 248 -19.63 -1.13 3.42
CA GLU A 248 -19.97 -0.43 4.67
C GLU A 248 -19.21 0.88 4.82
N ARG A 249 -17.99 0.96 4.29
CA ARG A 249 -17.16 2.14 4.40
C ARG A 249 -16.16 2.27 3.25
N VAL A 250 -16.11 3.44 2.63
CA VAL A 250 -15.03 3.86 1.73
C VAL A 250 -14.31 5.08 2.33
N ILE A 251 -13.00 4.97 2.46
CA ILE A 251 -12.15 5.99 3.06
C ILE A 251 -11.24 6.58 2.00
N PHE A 252 -11.27 7.89 1.82
CA PHE A 252 -10.24 8.62 1.10
C PHE A 252 -9.11 8.93 2.08
N ASN A 253 -8.03 8.16 1.98
CA ASN A 253 -6.83 8.38 2.78
C ASN A 253 -5.96 9.42 2.10
N VAL A 254 -5.72 10.50 2.78
CA VAL A 254 -4.90 11.62 2.33
C VAL A 254 -3.68 11.79 3.25
N PHE A 255 -2.64 12.41 2.73
CA PHE A 255 -1.43 12.67 3.52
C PHE A 255 -1.15 14.16 3.69
N LYS A 256 -1.37 14.97 2.64
CA LYS A 256 -1.15 16.42 2.65
C LYS A 256 -2.41 17.16 3.10
N ASP A 257 -2.23 18.30 3.78
CA ASP A 257 -3.33 19.17 4.21
C ASP A 257 -4.14 19.69 3.02
N GLU A 258 -3.48 19.97 1.90
CA GLU A 258 -4.12 20.39 0.66
C GLU A 258 -5.08 19.33 0.11
N ASP A 259 -4.65 18.06 0.06
CA ASP A 259 -5.50 16.96 -0.39
C ASP A 259 -6.71 16.79 0.55
N LYS A 260 -6.48 16.83 1.87
CA LYS A 260 -7.56 16.78 2.85
C LYS A 260 -8.63 17.83 2.59
N LYS A 261 -8.20 19.07 2.37
CA LYS A 261 -9.13 20.18 2.08
C LYS A 261 -9.96 19.91 0.83
N TYR A 262 -9.36 19.42 -0.26
CA TYR A 262 -10.11 19.10 -1.48
C TYR A 262 -11.19 18.04 -1.26
N TYR A 263 -10.84 16.95 -0.58
CA TYR A 263 -11.81 15.88 -0.31
C TYR A 263 -12.92 16.33 0.66
N GLU A 264 -12.57 17.09 1.72
CA GLU A 264 -13.56 17.63 2.65
C GLU A 264 -14.54 18.57 1.97
N GLU A 265 -14.06 19.51 1.13
CA GLU A 265 -14.92 20.43 0.37
C GLU A 265 -15.88 19.70 -0.61
N LEU A 266 -15.50 18.54 -1.14
CA LEU A 266 -16.32 17.77 -2.08
C LEU A 266 -17.36 16.86 -1.40
N LEU A 267 -17.17 16.56 -0.11
CA LEU A 267 -18.07 15.71 0.68
C LEU A 267 -19.04 16.51 1.56
N TRP A 268 -18.86 17.81 1.67
CA TRP A 268 -19.82 18.70 2.31
C TRP A 268 -20.97 18.99 1.35
#